data_a4e8778087e68de67cff668cdbf5b296
#
_entry.id   a4e8778087e68de67cff668cdbf5b296
#
_cell.length_a   1.000
_cell.length_b   1.000
_cell.length_c   1.000
_cell.angle_alpha   90.00
_cell.angle_beta   90.00
_cell.angle_gamma   90.00
#
_symmetry.space_group_name_H-M   'P 1'
#
loop_
_entity.id
_entity.type
_entity.pdbx_description
1 polymer ?
#
loop_
_entity_poly.entity_id
_entity_poly.type
_entity_poly.pdbx_seq_one_letter_code
_entity_poly.pdbx_strand_id
1 'polypeptide(L)'
;MNKIVFEYLFEAVEINSVVSLEYRHTTDNAQAILVKTKHGDSYKIAVIRYKPDSDCATTNNKVFEAHDAGLVISTKHYAAAIPWDEIAALYTEAVKN
;
A
#
# COMPACT_ATOMS: atom_id res chain seq x y z
N MET A 1 15.69 -3.18 1.68
CA MET A 1 14.47 -3.96 2.09
C MET A 1 14.55 -5.35 1.47
N ASN A 2 13.93 -6.34 2.05
CA ASN A 2 13.79 -7.67 1.44
C ASN A 2 12.32 -8.09 1.47
N LYS A 3 12.00 -9.21 0.81
CA LYS A 3 10.63 -9.72 0.68
C LYS A 3 9.95 -9.90 2.04
N ILE A 4 10.63 -10.51 3.01
CA ILE A 4 10.05 -10.79 4.33
C ILE A 4 9.73 -9.49 5.06
N VAL A 5 10.67 -8.55 5.08
CA VAL A 5 10.49 -7.23 5.71
C VAL A 5 9.35 -6.47 5.03
N PHE A 6 9.28 -6.52 3.69
CA PHE A 6 8.20 -5.89 2.94
C PHE A 6 6.84 -6.46 3.34
N GLU A 7 6.70 -7.77 3.42
CA GLU A 7 5.43 -8.40 3.80
C GLU A 7 5.00 -7.99 5.21
N TYR A 8 5.94 -7.94 6.17
CA TYR A 8 5.65 -7.45 7.52
C TYR A 8 5.24 -5.97 7.52
N LEU A 9 5.94 -5.13 6.78
CA LEU A 9 5.63 -3.71 6.71
C LEU A 9 4.28 -3.48 6.03
N PHE A 10 3.98 -4.23 4.98
CA PHE A 10 2.69 -4.12 4.29
C PHE A 10 1.54 -4.45 5.25
N GLU A 11 1.66 -5.53 6.00
CA GLU A 11 0.67 -5.91 6.99
C GLU A 11 0.52 -4.85 8.08
N ALA A 12 1.63 -4.31 8.59
CA ALA A 12 1.63 -3.26 9.61
C ALA A 12 0.98 -1.97 9.11
N VAL A 13 1.27 -1.57 7.88
CA VAL A 13 0.67 -0.40 7.25
C VAL A 13 -0.84 -0.59 7.10
N GLU A 14 -1.28 -1.77 6.67
CA GLU A 14 -2.70 -2.09 6.53
C GLU A 14 -3.42 -2.02 7.89
N ILE A 15 -2.85 -2.62 8.92
CA ILE A 15 -3.40 -2.61 10.28
C ILE A 15 -3.47 -1.17 10.82
N ASN A 16 -2.39 -0.40 10.69
CA ASN A 16 -2.36 0.98 11.16
C ASN A 16 -3.37 1.86 10.42
N SER A 17 -3.60 1.62 9.16
CA SER A 17 -4.60 2.35 8.38
C SER A 17 -6.01 2.04 8.84
N VAL A 18 -6.30 0.79 9.20
CA VAL A 18 -7.59 0.39 9.78
C VAL A 18 -7.84 1.16 11.08
N VAL A 19 -6.88 1.18 11.99
CA VAL A 19 -6.99 1.91 13.25
C VAL A 19 -7.17 3.41 13.02
N SER A 20 -6.43 3.97 12.09
CA SER A 20 -6.56 5.39 11.72
C SER A 20 -7.94 5.73 11.18
N LEU A 21 -8.53 4.85 10.37
CA LEU A 21 -9.84 5.06 9.76
C LEU A 21 -10.99 4.99 10.78
N GLU A 22 -10.87 4.20 11.83
CA GLU A 22 -11.90 4.09 12.89
C GLU A 22 -12.24 5.43 13.54
N TYR A 23 -11.29 6.36 13.60
CA TYR A 23 -11.47 7.65 14.25
C TYR A 23 -11.97 8.76 13.33
N ARG A 24 -12.13 8.50 12.06
CA ARG A 24 -12.41 9.56 11.08
C ARG A 24 -13.89 9.83 10.84
N HIS A 25 -14.78 8.94 11.14
CA HIS A 25 -16.24 9.09 11.01
C HIS A 25 -16.73 9.63 9.64
N THR A 26 -15.97 9.43 8.58
CA THR A 26 -16.33 9.89 7.24
C THR A 26 -16.76 8.70 6.39
N THR A 27 -17.69 8.96 5.45
CA THR A 27 -18.30 7.90 4.64
C THR A 27 -17.41 7.39 3.51
N ASP A 28 -16.32 8.06 3.22
CA ASP A 28 -15.48 7.74 2.06
C ASP A 28 -13.99 7.77 2.42
N ASN A 29 -13.63 6.91 3.36
CA ASN A 29 -12.25 6.79 3.81
C ASN A 29 -11.49 5.79 2.96
N ALA A 30 -10.49 6.27 2.23
CA ALA A 30 -9.57 5.42 1.50
C ALA A 30 -8.14 5.86 1.77
N GLN A 31 -7.26 4.87 1.93
CA GLN A 31 -5.82 5.08 2.07
C GLN A 31 -5.13 4.32 0.95
N ALA A 32 -4.25 4.98 0.23
CA ALA A 32 -3.36 4.33 -0.73
C ALA A 32 -2.13 3.83 0.00
N ILE A 33 -1.65 2.64 -0.36
CA ILE A 33 -0.38 2.10 0.10
C ILE A 33 0.63 2.30 -1.02
N LEU A 34 1.73 2.96 -0.71
CA LEU A 34 2.74 3.33 -1.69
C LEU A 34 4.12 2.82 -1.29
N VAL A 35 4.91 2.50 -2.31
CA VAL A 35 6.36 2.28 -2.15
C VAL A 35 7.10 3.47 -2.72
N LYS A 36 8.12 3.91 -1.99
CA LYS A 36 9.04 4.96 -2.43
C LYS A 36 10.40 4.36 -2.73
N THR A 37 10.95 4.69 -3.90
CA THR A 37 12.28 4.25 -4.26
C THR A 37 13.35 5.20 -3.70
N LYS A 38 14.60 4.77 -3.72
CA LYS A 38 15.74 5.60 -3.31
C LYS A 38 15.94 6.81 -4.23
N HIS A 39 15.39 6.76 -5.43
CA HIS A 39 15.45 7.87 -6.38
C HIS A 39 14.31 8.87 -6.21
N GLY A 40 13.37 8.62 -5.28
CA GLY A 40 12.27 9.52 -4.99
C GLY A 40 10.98 9.22 -5.72
N ASP A 41 10.93 8.19 -6.57
CA ASP A 41 9.70 7.78 -7.24
C ASP A 41 8.77 7.08 -6.25
N SER A 42 7.47 7.30 -6.40
CA SER A 42 6.44 6.66 -5.58
C SER A 42 5.47 5.87 -6.45
N TYR A 43 5.19 4.64 -6.04
CA TYR A 43 4.29 3.75 -6.77
C TYR A 43 3.17 3.28 -5.84
N LYS A 44 1.92 3.48 -6.29
CA LYS A 44 0.75 3.00 -5.56
C LYS A 44 0.57 1.51 -5.84
N ILE A 45 0.55 0.70 -4.78
CA ILE A 45 0.48 -0.77 -4.90
C ILE A 45 -0.83 -1.34 -4.39
N ALA A 46 -1.57 -0.61 -3.57
CA ALA A 46 -2.86 -1.05 -3.06
C ALA A 46 -3.67 0.13 -2.56
N VAL A 47 -4.96 -0.07 -2.40
CA VAL A 47 -5.86 0.90 -1.74
C VAL A 47 -6.65 0.15 -0.67
N ILE A 48 -6.64 0.67 0.54
CA ILE A 48 -7.45 0.19 1.65
C ILE A 48 -8.71 1.05 1.70
N ARG A 49 -9.88 0.43 1.67
CA ARG A 49 -11.17 1.10 1.83
C ARG A 49 -11.85 0.67 3.12
N TYR A 50 -12.23 1.63 3.92
CA TYR A 50 -13.06 1.38 5.09
C TYR A 50 -14.54 1.49 4.69
N LYS A 51 -15.33 0.50 5.11
CA LYS A 51 -16.78 0.51 4.90
C LYS A 51 -17.45 0.90 6.21
N PRO A 52 -18.26 1.97 6.24
CA PRO A 52 -18.89 2.44 7.48
C PRO A 52 -19.77 1.40 8.18
N ASP A 53 -20.37 0.48 7.41
CA ASP A 53 -21.27 -0.55 7.92
C ASP A 53 -20.56 -1.82 8.39
N SER A 54 -19.23 -1.83 8.35
CA SER A 54 -18.41 -2.96 8.79
C SER A 54 -17.22 -2.44 9.57
N ASP A 55 -16.83 -3.19 10.60
CA ASP A 55 -15.65 -2.87 11.39
C ASP A 55 -14.34 -3.27 10.69
N CYS A 56 -14.43 -3.63 9.42
CA CYS A 56 -13.30 -4.15 8.65
C CYS A 56 -12.92 -3.20 7.52
N ALA A 57 -11.64 -2.88 7.40
CA ALA A 57 -11.07 -2.35 6.19
C ALA A 57 -10.69 -3.51 5.26
N THR A 58 -10.88 -3.33 3.97
CA THR A 58 -10.47 -4.31 2.96
C THR A 58 -9.44 -3.72 2.05
N THR A 59 -8.45 -4.51 1.65
CA THR A 59 -7.48 -4.10 0.63
C THR A 59 -8.08 -4.34 -0.74
N ASN A 60 -8.26 -3.27 -1.50
CA ASN A 60 -8.77 -3.31 -2.86
C ASN A 60 -7.67 -2.96 -3.86
N ASN A 61 -7.79 -3.48 -5.08
CA ASN A 61 -6.91 -3.11 -6.19
C ASN A 61 -5.42 -3.37 -5.91
N LYS A 62 -5.12 -4.53 -5.31
CA LYS A 62 -3.73 -4.99 -5.21
C LYS A 62 -3.15 -5.17 -6.60
N VAL A 63 -2.08 -4.45 -6.89
CA VAL A 63 -1.45 -4.45 -8.22
C VAL A 63 0.01 -4.87 -8.16
N PHE A 64 0.41 -5.58 -7.12
CA PHE A 64 1.81 -5.96 -6.94
C PHE A 64 1.96 -7.45 -6.63
N GLU A 65 3.15 -7.96 -6.94
CA GLU A 65 3.60 -9.29 -6.53
C GLU A 65 4.98 -9.17 -5.89
N ALA A 66 5.14 -9.76 -4.72
CA ALA A 66 6.44 -9.82 -4.04
C ALA A 66 7.16 -11.11 -4.42
N HIS A 67 8.27 -10.96 -5.12
CA HIS A 67 9.14 -12.07 -5.53
C HIS A 67 10.44 -12.05 -4.74
N ASP A 68 11.22 -13.13 -4.81
CA ASP A 68 12.50 -13.21 -4.10
C ASP A 68 13.48 -12.11 -4.54
N ALA A 69 13.46 -11.77 -5.82
CA ALA A 69 14.36 -10.77 -6.39
C ALA A 69 13.89 -9.32 -6.24
N GLY A 70 12.58 -9.09 -6.05
CA GLY A 70 12.05 -7.74 -5.98
C GLY A 70 10.54 -7.68 -6.06
N LEU A 71 10.03 -6.48 -6.18
CA LEU A 71 8.62 -6.16 -6.26
C LEU A 71 8.24 -5.90 -7.71
N VAL A 72 7.18 -6.54 -8.18
CA VAL A 72 6.59 -6.30 -9.50
C VAL A 72 5.25 -5.61 -9.32
N ILE A 73 5.09 -4.46 -9.97
CA ILE A 73 3.86 -3.67 -9.94
C ILE A 73 3.28 -3.64 -11.37
N SER A 74 1.99 -3.90 -11.49
CA SER A 74 1.32 -3.87 -12.79
C SER A 74 -0.03 -3.19 -12.65
N THR A 75 -0.23 -2.10 -13.38
CA THR A 75 -1.48 -1.35 -13.43
C THR A 75 -1.92 -1.17 -14.89
N LYS A 76 -3.06 -0.52 -15.11
CA LYS A 76 -3.51 -0.16 -16.47
C LYS A 76 -2.57 0.79 -17.18
N HIS A 77 -1.84 1.60 -16.42
CA HIS A 77 -1.06 2.71 -16.96
C HIS A 77 0.44 2.46 -16.97
N TYR A 78 0.93 1.55 -16.13
CA TYR A 78 2.36 1.26 -16.06
C TYR A 78 2.62 -0.12 -15.45
N ALA A 79 3.81 -0.61 -15.71
CA ALA A 79 4.37 -1.77 -15.01
C ALA A 79 5.78 -1.42 -14.56
N ALA A 80 6.17 -1.90 -13.41
CA ALA A 80 7.49 -1.64 -12.83
C ALA A 80 8.00 -2.89 -12.12
N ALA A 81 9.29 -3.14 -12.22
CA ALA A 81 9.98 -4.17 -11.45
C ALA A 81 11.07 -3.47 -10.64
N ILE A 82 10.99 -3.58 -9.32
CA ILE A 82 11.85 -2.84 -8.41
C ILE A 82 12.61 -3.84 -7.54
N PRO A 83 13.94 -3.93 -7.67
CA PRO A 83 14.74 -4.74 -6.75
C PRO A 83 14.55 -4.27 -5.30
N TRP A 84 14.62 -5.19 -4.36
CA TRP A 84 14.39 -4.86 -2.94
C TRP A 84 15.33 -3.78 -2.40
N ASP A 85 16.58 -3.74 -2.87
CA ASP A 85 17.56 -2.74 -2.42
C ASP A 85 17.27 -1.33 -2.95
N GLU A 86 16.39 -1.19 -3.95
CA GLU A 86 15.96 0.12 -4.47
C GLU A 86 14.77 0.70 -3.72
N ILE A 87 14.11 -0.07 -2.87
CA ILE A 87 12.96 0.39 -2.12
C ILE A 87 13.41 1.06 -0.83
N ALA A 88 13.06 2.33 -0.66
CA ALA A 88 13.43 3.14 0.50
C ALA A 88 12.36 3.10 1.59
N ALA A 89 11.07 3.07 1.23
CA ALA A 89 9.99 3.14 2.21
C ALA A 89 8.70 2.53 1.70
N LEU A 90 7.86 2.09 2.66
CA LEU A 90 6.48 1.71 2.45
C LEU A 90 5.63 2.60 3.36
N TYR A 91 4.63 3.26 2.81
CA TYR A 91 3.83 4.23 3.57
C TYR A 91 2.40 4.33 3.04
N THR A 92 1.54 5.01 3.78
CA THR A 92 0.17 5.28 3.33
C THR A 92 -0.03 6.76 3.10
N GLU A 93 -0.99 7.05 2.22
CA GLU A 93 -1.40 8.41 1.90
C GLU A 93 -2.91 8.42 1.69
N ALA A 94 -3.59 9.45 2.20
CA ALA A 94 -5.03 9.60 2.01
C ALA A 94 -5.35 9.76 0.52
N VAL A 95 -6.35 9.02 0.07
CA VAL A 95 -6.86 9.18 -1.30
C VAL A 95 -7.79 10.39 -1.31
N LYS A 96 -7.43 11.39 -2.11
CA LYS A 96 -8.30 12.55 -2.33
C LYS A 96 -9.30 12.21 -3.43
N ASN A 97 -10.54 12.41 -3.13
CA ASN A 97 -11.63 12.32 -4.12
C ASN A 97 -11.78 13.64 -4.86
#